data_9a95f81359a61d9fd201e7cfcdfc08be
#
_entry.id   9a95f81359a61d9fd201e7cfcdfc08be
#
_cell.length_a   1.000
_cell.length_b   1.000
_cell.length_c   1.000
_cell.angle_alpha   90.00
_cell.angle_beta   90.00
_cell.angle_gamma   90.00
#
_symmetry.space_group_name_H-M   'P 1'
#
loop_
_entity.id
_entity.type
_entity.pdbx_description
1 polymer ?
#
loop_
_entity_poly.entity_id
_entity_poly.type
_entity_poly.pdbx_seq_one_letter_code
_entity_poly.pdbx_strand_id
1 'polypeptide(L)'
;ILFFYRMGSEIGCTYIEWITNMISPIPFWSFYDFFTTPIITAEYTLSFIKNIIGNLMLFMPMGFFLPHLLKKTRQFKYYIILICIIVLSVEIIQLFTTLGMFDIDDVIFNVAGAALGFFLSKRIESAVKRHRVNK
;
A
#
# COMPACT_ATOMS: atom_id res chain seq x y z
N ILE A 1 5.50 -11.15 10.19
CA ILE A 1 6.26 -11.57 11.40
C ILE A 1 5.93 -10.63 12.55
N LEU A 2 5.88 -9.32 12.39
CA LEU A 2 5.39 -8.36 13.42
C LEU A 2 3.94 -8.63 13.84
N PHE A 3 3.11 -9.07 12.92
CA PHE A 3 1.73 -9.48 13.12
C PHE A 3 1.59 -10.63 14.15
N PHE A 4 2.38 -11.69 14.03
CA PHE A 4 2.35 -12.82 14.98
C PHE A 4 2.91 -12.49 16.35
N TYR A 5 3.86 -11.56 16.46
CA TYR A 5 4.40 -11.14 17.75
C TYR A 5 3.38 -10.38 18.60
N ARG A 6 2.51 -9.60 17.96
CA ARG A 6 1.46 -8.83 18.63
C ARG A 6 0.25 -9.69 19.03
N MET A 7 -0.06 -10.74 18.26
CA MET A 7 -1.15 -11.68 18.59
C MET A 7 -0.88 -12.54 19.84
N GLY A 8 0.38 -12.74 20.22
CA GLY A 8 0.75 -13.60 21.37
C GLY A 8 0.60 -12.93 22.74
N SER A 9 0.38 -11.62 22.82
CA SER A 9 0.32 -10.88 24.09
C SER A 9 -1.08 -10.53 24.59
N GLU A 10 -2.14 -10.79 23.82
CA GLU A 10 -3.50 -10.32 24.15
C GLU A 10 -4.53 -11.46 24.29
N ILE A 11 -4.18 -12.48 25.08
CA ILE A 11 -5.15 -13.48 25.51
C ILE A 11 -6.03 -12.82 26.57
N GLY A 12 -7.22 -12.33 26.17
CA GLY A 12 -8.22 -11.79 27.10
C GLY A 12 -8.96 -10.53 26.63
N CYS A 13 -8.60 -9.93 25.48
CA CYS A 13 -9.31 -8.76 24.96
C CYS A 13 -10.64 -9.10 24.28
N THR A 14 -11.63 -8.24 24.49
CA THR A 14 -12.87 -8.26 23.70
C THR A 14 -12.55 -8.01 22.23
N TYR A 15 -13.32 -8.60 21.28
CA TYR A 15 -13.13 -8.41 19.83
C TYR A 15 -13.07 -6.92 19.40
N ILE A 16 -13.83 -6.06 20.08
CA ILE A 16 -13.82 -4.62 19.86
C ILE A 16 -12.49 -3.99 20.28
N GLU A 17 -11.96 -4.34 21.45
CA GLU A 17 -10.66 -3.86 21.91
C GLU A 17 -9.53 -4.32 20.99
N TRP A 18 -9.64 -5.57 20.51
CA TRP A 18 -8.70 -6.11 19.55
C TRP A 18 -8.72 -5.31 18.23
N ILE A 19 -9.91 -5.05 17.63
CA ILE A 19 -10.03 -4.24 16.40
C ILE A 19 -9.48 -2.81 16.61
N THR A 20 -9.80 -2.17 17.74
CA THR A 20 -9.33 -0.79 18.00
C THR A 20 -7.81 -0.70 18.10
N ASN A 21 -7.16 -1.74 18.62
CA ASN A 21 -5.70 -1.83 18.70
C ASN A 21 -5.04 -2.16 17.35
N MET A 22 -5.82 -2.66 16.38
CA MET A 22 -5.36 -3.00 15.01
C MET A 22 -5.49 -1.83 14.02
N ILE A 23 -5.91 -0.65 14.48
CA ILE A 23 -6.04 0.55 13.64
C ILE A 23 -4.88 1.50 13.95
N SER A 24 -4.07 1.80 12.94
CA SER A 24 -3.02 2.82 12.98
C SER A 24 -3.42 4.00 12.08
N PRO A 25 -4.17 5.00 12.61
CA PRO A 25 -4.73 6.07 11.79
C PRO A 25 -3.78 7.25 11.59
N ILE A 26 -2.60 7.24 12.21
CA ILE A 26 -1.66 8.36 12.17
C ILE A 26 -0.74 8.20 10.96
N PRO A 27 -0.81 9.09 9.95
CA PRO A 27 0.08 9.05 8.81
C PRO A 27 1.55 9.16 9.24
N PHE A 28 2.39 8.37 8.60
CA PHE A 28 3.84 8.31 8.87
C PHE A 28 4.22 7.83 10.28
N TRP A 29 3.28 7.15 10.98
CA TRP A 29 3.57 6.55 12.28
C TRP A 29 4.68 5.51 12.20
N SER A 30 4.71 4.69 11.15
CA SER A 30 5.75 3.69 10.92
C SER A 30 7.14 4.32 10.80
N PHE A 31 7.26 5.52 10.23
CA PHE A 31 8.53 6.27 10.19
C PHE A 31 8.87 6.84 11.54
N TYR A 32 7.91 7.46 12.23
CA TYR A 32 8.14 7.99 13.57
C TYR A 32 8.63 6.90 14.51
N ASP A 33 7.95 5.75 14.53
CA ASP A 33 8.33 4.59 15.34
C ASP A 33 9.73 4.09 14.98
N PHE A 34 10.04 3.98 13.68
CA PHE A 34 11.36 3.55 13.21
C PHE A 34 12.48 4.48 13.70
N PHE A 35 12.30 5.79 13.64
CA PHE A 35 13.34 6.75 14.04
C PHE A 35 13.43 7.02 15.54
N THR A 36 12.39 6.70 16.30
CA THR A 36 12.36 6.92 17.77
C THR A 36 12.63 5.65 18.57
N THR A 37 12.63 4.48 17.95
CA THR A 37 12.92 3.20 18.61
C THR A 37 14.39 3.18 19.08
N PRO A 38 14.66 2.96 20.39
CA PRO A 38 16.00 3.09 20.93
C PRO A 38 16.97 2.00 20.48
N ILE A 39 16.46 0.84 20.06
CA ILE A 39 17.27 -0.30 19.60
C ILE A 39 16.75 -0.74 18.24
N ILE A 40 17.46 -0.35 17.18
CA ILE A 40 17.15 -0.75 15.81
C ILE A 40 17.95 -2.02 15.49
N THR A 41 17.27 -3.15 15.39
CA THR A 41 17.87 -4.40 14.94
C THR A 41 17.86 -4.51 13.42
N ALA A 42 18.76 -5.32 12.84
CA ALA A 42 18.75 -5.59 11.39
C ALA A 42 17.42 -6.19 10.91
N GLU A 43 16.79 -7.04 11.73
CA GLU A 43 15.49 -7.64 11.43
C GLU A 43 14.37 -6.59 11.39
N TYR A 44 14.37 -5.65 12.34
CA TYR A 44 13.41 -4.55 12.37
C TYR A 44 13.55 -3.64 11.15
N THR A 45 14.79 -3.25 10.81
CA THR A 45 15.09 -2.47 9.60
C THR A 45 14.62 -3.18 8.33
N LEU A 46 14.90 -4.47 8.21
CA LEU A 46 14.50 -5.26 7.05
C LEU A 46 12.98 -5.38 6.95
N SER A 47 12.27 -5.53 8.06
CA SER A 47 10.82 -5.59 8.11
C SER A 47 10.19 -4.26 7.69
N PHE A 48 10.72 -3.14 8.17
CA PHE A 48 10.28 -1.80 7.78
C PHE A 48 10.45 -1.56 6.26
N ILE A 49 11.63 -1.88 5.72
CA ILE A 49 11.90 -1.75 4.27
C ILE A 49 10.99 -2.67 3.45
N LYS A 50 10.80 -3.91 3.88
CA LYS A 50 9.91 -4.87 3.20
C LYS A 50 8.45 -4.40 3.19
N ASN A 51 7.98 -3.78 4.25
CA ASN A 51 6.63 -3.21 4.30
C ASN A 51 6.46 -2.11 3.25
N ILE A 52 7.36 -1.13 3.23
CA ILE A 52 7.31 -0.02 2.27
C ILE A 52 7.40 -0.52 0.83
N ILE A 53 8.43 -1.31 0.52
CA ILE A 53 8.66 -1.80 -0.85
C ILE A 53 7.56 -2.76 -1.28
N GLY A 54 7.11 -3.63 -0.37
CA GLY A 54 6.03 -4.58 -0.64
C GLY A 54 4.74 -3.87 -1.06
N ASN A 55 4.31 -2.87 -0.30
CA ASN A 55 3.11 -2.09 -0.60
C ASN A 55 3.25 -1.28 -1.89
N LEU A 56 4.41 -0.61 -2.11
CA LEU A 56 4.69 0.07 -3.37
C LEU A 56 4.61 -0.86 -4.59
N MET A 57 5.19 -2.06 -4.49
CA MET A 57 5.26 -3.01 -5.60
C MET A 57 3.94 -3.74 -5.84
N LEU A 58 3.13 -3.95 -4.81
CA LEU A 58 1.89 -4.71 -4.89
C LEU A 58 0.88 -4.07 -5.86
N PHE A 59 0.72 -2.75 -5.80
CA PHE A 59 -0.24 -2.02 -6.62
C PHE A 59 0.36 -1.37 -7.88
N MET A 60 1.68 -1.37 -8.04
CA MET A 60 2.34 -0.84 -9.25
C MET A 60 1.84 -1.51 -10.55
N PRO A 61 1.65 -2.84 -10.63
CA PRO A 61 1.08 -3.48 -11.83
C PRO A 61 -0.32 -2.99 -12.17
N MET A 62 -1.15 -2.67 -11.18
CA MET A 62 -2.48 -2.11 -11.43
C MET A 62 -2.40 -0.76 -12.13
N GLY A 63 -1.40 0.07 -11.79
CA GLY A 63 -1.13 1.33 -12.48
C GLY A 63 -0.80 1.14 -13.96
N PHE A 64 -0.15 0.05 -14.28
CA PHE A 64 0.18 -0.28 -15.66
C PHE A 64 -1.02 -0.83 -16.42
N PHE A 65 -1.72 -1.82 -15.89
CA PHE A 65 -2.76 -2.55 -16.63
C PHE A 65 -4.12 -1.84 -16.65
N LEU A 66 -4.53 -1.22 -15.56
CA LEU A 66 -5.89 -0.67 -15.40
C LEU A 66 -6.26 0.38 -16.45
N PRO A 67 -5.36 1.33 -16.84
CA PRO A 67 -5.65 2.30 -17.89
C PRO A 67 -5.80 1.68 -19.28
N HIS A 68 -5.28 0.48 -19.49
CA HIS A 68 -5.44 -0.26 -20.74
C HIS A 68 -6.76 -1.04 -20.77
N LEU A 69 -7.20 -1.56 -19.64
CA LEU A 69 -8.43 -2.33 -19.50
C LEU A 69 -9.67 -1.43 -19.44
N LEU A 70 -9.61 -0.35 -18.69
CA LEU A 70 -10.75 0.54 -18.45
C LEU A 70 -10.51 1.91 -19.07
N LYS A 71 -11.29 2.26 -20.10
CA LYS A 71 -11.12 3.54 -20.84
C LYS A 71 -11.19 4.78 -19.93
N LYS A 72 -12.06 4.79 -18.91
CA LYS A 72 -12.22 5.91 -17.98
C LYS A 72 -10.98 6.16 -17.13
N THR A 73 -10.26 5.10 -16.74
CA THR A 73 -9.06 5.20 -15.92
C THR A 73 -7.82 5.68 -16.70
N ARG A 74 -7.93 5.96 -17.98
CA ARG A 74 -6.89 6.68 -18.74
C ARG A 74 -6.68 8.11 -18.26
N GLN A 75 -7.69 8.71 -17.64
CA GLN A 75 -7.59 9.99 -16.95
C GLN A 75 -7.18 9.72 -15.49
N PHE A 76 -6.11 10.36 -15.04
CA PHE A 76 -5.53 10.16 -13.72
C PHE A 76 -6.55 10.36 -12.58
N LYS A 77 -7.46 11.34 -12.72
CA LYS A 77 -8.49 11.61 -11.73
C LYS A 77 -9.38 10.39 -11.43
N TYR A 78 -9.89 9.74 -12.47
CA TYR A 78 -10.75 8.56 -12.29
C TYR A 78 -9.95 7.34 -11.87
N TYR A 79 -8.71 7.25 -12.33
CA TYR A 79 -7.79 6.20 -11.94
C TYR A 79 -7.51 6.25 -10.45
N ILE A 80 -7.09 7.41 -9.91
CA ILE A 80 -6.70 7.53 -8.50
C ILE A 80 -7.89 7.28 -7.55
N ILE A 81 -9.10 7.76 -7.91
CA ILE A 81 -10.31 7.50 -7.13
C ILE A 81 -10.58 6.00 -7.06
N LEU A 82 -10.51 5.29 -8.19
CA LEU A 82 -10.72 3.84 -8.23
C LEU A 82 -9.68 3.09 -7.40
N ILE A 83 -8.41 3.47 -7.51
CA ILE A 83 -7.33 2.87 -6.71
C ILE A 83 -7.56 3.10 -5.22
N CYS A 84 -7.90 4.32 -4.79
CA CYS A 84 -8.20 4.60 -3.39
C CYS A 84 -9.34 3.71 -2.87
N ILE A 85 -10.40 3.52 -3.65
CA ILE A 85 -11.51 2.64 -3.28
C ILE A 85 -11.02 1.19 -3.12
N ILE A 86 -10.24 0.69 -4.07
CA ILE A 86 -9.72 -0.68 -4.03
C ILE A 86 -8.79 -0.88 -2.83
N VAL A 87 -7.82 0.01 -2.63
CA VAL A 87 -6.87 -0.08 -1.53
C VAL A 87 -7.60 -0.05 -0.18
N LEU A 88 -8.49 0.92 0.03
CA LEU A 88 -9.28 1.00 1.26
C LEU A 88 -10.14 -0.24 1.48
N SER A 89 -10.70 -0.81 0.41
CA SER A 89 -11.47 -2.06 0.51
C SER A 89 -10.60 -3.24 0.97
N VAL A 90 -9.38 -3.33 0.46
CA VAL A 90 -8.40 -4.36 0.87
C VAL A 90 -8.05 -4.20 2.34
N GLU A 91 -7.69 -2.99 2.80
CA GLU A 91 -7.36 -2.71 4.19
C GLU A 91 -8.52 -3.04 5.14
N ILE A 92 -9.75 -2.66 4.75
CA ILE A 92 -10.95 -3.00 5.52
C ILE A 92 -11.16 -4.52 5.60
N ILE A 93 -11.00 -5.24 4.48
CA ILE A 93 -11.12 -6.70 4.47
C ILE A 93 -10.03 -7.33 5.37
N GLN A 94 -8.79 -6.86 5.31
CA GLN A 94 -7.69 -7.33 6.14
C GLN A 94 -7.98 -7.13 7.63
N LEU A 95 -8.53 -5.98 8.00
CA LEU A 95 -8.95 -5.70 9.37
C LEU A 95 -10.02 -6.69 9.86
N PHE A 96 -11.08 -6.91 9.08
CA PHE A 96 -12.17 -7.80 9.49
C PHE A 96 -11.82 -9.30 9.43
N THR A 97 -10.90 -9.68 8.56
CA THR A 97 -10.44 -11.08 8.43
C THR A 97 -9.31 -11.43 9.37
N THR A 98 -8.87 -10.47 10.19
CA THR A 98 -7.72 -10.64 11.11
C THR A 98 -6.39 -10.97 10.41
N LEU A 99 -6.33 -10.76 9.09
CA LEU A 99 -5.15 -11.03 8.26
C LEU A 99 -4.15 -9.89 8.24
N GLY A 100 -4.53 -8.70 8.74
CA GLY A 100 -3.68 -7.52 8.80
C GLY A 100 -4.20 -6.49 9.78
N MET A 101 -3.41 -5.43 9.97
CA MET A 101 -3.81 -4.22 10.69
C MET A 101 -4.21 -3.17 9.66
N PHE A 102 -5.20 -2.34 9.98
CA PHE A 102 -5.48 -1.17 9.18
C PHE A 102 -4.41 -0.12 9.45
N ASP A 103 -3.53 0.10 8.48
CA ASP A 103 -2.46 1.09 8.57
C ASP A 103 -2.59 2.12 7.44
N ILE A 104 -2.71 3.39 7.81
CA ILE A 104 -2.80 4.47 6.84
C ILE A 104 -1.52 4.61 6.00
N ASP A 105 -0.36 4.23 6.52
CA ASP A 105 0.89 4.24 5.78
C ASP A 105 0.86 3.21 4.64
N ASP A 106 0.25 2.05 4.88
CA ASP A 106 0.07 1.02 3.85
C ASP A 106 -0.85 1.53 2.73
N VAL A 107 -1.93 2.24 3.07
CA VAL A 107 -2.78 2.92 2.08
C VAL A 107 -1.98 3.91 1.25
N ILE A 108 -1.17 4.75 1.89
CA ILE A 108 -0.35 5.76 1.20
C ILE A 108 0.64 5.10 0.23
N PHE A 109 1.36 4.06 0.68
CA PHE A 109 2.36 3.37 -0.16
C PHE A 109 1.71 2.59 -1.30
N ASN A 110 0.58 1.93 -1.08
CA ASN A 110 -0.17 1.22 -2.11
C ASN A 110 -0.66 2.20 -3.19
N VAL A 111 -1.22 3.34 -2.81
CA VAL A 111 -1.68 4.39 -3.73
C VAL A 111 -0.50 5.02 -4.47
N ALA A 112 0.62 5.29 -3.79
CA ALA A 112 1.83 5.82 -4.41
C ALA A 112 2.41 4.84 -5.44
N GLY A 113 2.50 3.54 -5.11
CA GLY A 113 2.95 2.50 -6.02
C GLY A 113 2.07 2.41 -7.28
N ALA A 114 0.75 2.45 -7.10
CA ALA A 114 -0.20 2.48 -8.21
C ALA A 114 -0.01 3.72 -9.09
N ALA A 115 0.18 4.90 -8.50
CA ALA A 115 0.44 6.14 -9.24
C ALA A 115 1.75 6.07 -10.03
N LEU A 116 2.82 5.54 -9.44
CA LEU A 116 4.09 5.30 -10.14
C LEU A 116 3.89 4.38 -11.35
N GLY A 117 3.16 3.28 -11.20
CA GLY A 117 2.82 2.37 -12.29
C GLY A 117 2.03 3.07 -13.41
N PHE A 118 1.09 3.94 -13.07
CA PHE A 118 0.32 4.72 -14.03
C PHE A 118 1.22 5.66 -14.85
N PHE A 119 2.09 6.42 -14.20
CA PHE A 119 3.00 7.33 -14.91
C PHE A 119 4.02 6.57 -15.76
N LEU A 120 4.52 5.44 -15.29
CA LEU A 120 5.41 4.58 -16.06
C LEU A 120 4.71 4.06 -17.33
N SER A 121 3.47 3.59 -17.22
CA SER A 121 2.64 3.17 -18.36
C SER A 121 2.48 4.28 -19.39
N LYS A 122 2.18 5.52 -18.96
CA LYS A 122 2.05 6.67 -19.83
C LYS A 122 3.37 7.05 -20.53
N ARG A 123 4.49 6.94 -19.85
CA ARG A 123 5.83 7.16 -20.44
C ARG A 123 6.14 6.14 -21.53
N ILE A 124 5.87 4.85 -21.25
CA ILE A 124 6.09 3.77 -22.22
C ILE A 124 5.18 3.97 -23.46
N GLU A 125 3.89 4.25 -23.25
CA GLU A 125 2.95 4.51 -24.35
C GLU A 125 3.40 5.66 -25.25
N SER A 126 3.88 6.75 -24.65
CA SER A 126 4.38 7.91 -25.37
C SER A 126 5.67 7.60 -26.15
N ALA A 127 6.57 6.83 -25.58
CA ALA A 127 7.81 6.42 -26.24
C ALA A 127 7.53 5.51 -27.45
N VAL A 128 6.62 4.55 -27.31
CA VAL A 128 6.22 3.65 -28.41
C VAL A 128 5.56 4.43 -29.56
N LYS A 129 4.67 5.37 -29.24
CA LYS A 129 4.05 6.23 -30.26
C LYS A 129 5.08 7.05 -31.04
N ARG A 130 6.04 7.65 -30.33
CA ARG A 130 7.10 8.45 -30.95
C ARG A 130 7.96 7.61 -31.90
N HIS A 131 8.27 6.38 -31.52
CA HIS A 131 9.07 5.48 -32.36
C HIS A 131 8.33 5.02 -33.62
N ARG A 132 6.99 4.90 -33.58
CA ARG A 132 6.15 4.54 -34.73
C ARG A 132 5.99 5.67 -35.73
N VAL A 133 6.05 6.93 -35.30
CA VAL A 133 5.90 8.10 -36.17
C VAL A 133 7.21 8.39 -36.93
N ASN A 134 8.37 7.98 -36.40
CA ASN A 134 9.68 8.21 -36.98
C ASN A 134 10.16 7.08 -37.90
N LYS A 135 9.30 6.08 -38.15
CA LYS A 135 9.47 5.03 -39.20
C LYS A 135 8.53 5.26 -40.37
#